data_ae225101d46937e77a3e042acc54cf08
#
_entry.id   ae225101d46937e77a3e042acc54cf08
#
_cell.length_a   1.000
_cell.length_b   1.000
_cell.length_c   1.000
_cell.angle_alpha   90.00
_cell.angle_beta   90.00
_cell.angle_gamma   90.00
#
_symmetry.space_group_name_H-M   'P 1'
#
loop_
_entity.id
_entity.type
_entity.pdbx_description
1 polymer ?
#
loop_
_entity_poly.entity_id
_entity_poly.type
_entity_poly.pdbx_seq_one_letter_code
_entity_poly.pdbx_strand_id
1 'polypeptide(L)'
;VRAPRAQCDKKAYQFRMKWICEREANLDICQGQVAQLLHRSGKVIGVETTMEVRYESVTVVITTGTFLKGLMHVGRNKQKGGRAGENSVGEFSDSLRSVGLKLGRLKTGTPPRLLKRSIDFKKTEKQNGDESIPYFSFWKEDLFHVEQSGVSPGNIGHSGGKYPPGSILDRINGQLPCFITFTTGKTAEIIRKNLHKSPMYSGDIEGIGPRYCPSIEDKIVRFADKEKHQVFLEPEGISTDEIYVNGFSTCLPFDVQYELVRTIIGCENAEILRPAYAVEYDFVFPIQLKATLEVKPCENLFLAGQINGTSGYEEAGAQGLMAGINAALKVQGKKSLVLQRNQAYIGVLIDDLITKGTAEPY
;
A
#
# COMPACT_ATOMS: atom_id res chain seq x y z
N VAL A 1 1.09 -17.70 11.20
CA VAL A 1 2.36 -17.72 10.45
C VAL A 1 3.25 -16.61 11.02
N ARG A 2 4.47 -16.94 11.40
CA ARG A 2 5.49 -15.93 11.72
C ARG A 2 6.26 -15.62 10.44
N ALA A 3 6.28 -14.36 10.05
CA ALA A 3 7.02 -13.90 8.89
C ALA A 3 7.86 -12.66 9.28
N PRO A 4 9.05 -12.48 8.70
CA PRO A 4 9.83 -11.27 8.92
C PRO A 4 9.08 -10.05 8.34
N ARG A 5 9.24 -8.90 9.01
CA ARG A 5 8.73 -7.60 8.56
C ARG A 5 9.87 -6.60 8.60
N ALA A 6 10.21 -6.01 7.46
CA ALA A 6 11.17 -4.93 7.40
C ALA A 6 10.45 -3.58 7.39
N GLN A 7 10.82 -2.71 8.32
CA GLN A 7 10.47 -1.29 8.29
C GLN A 7 11.56 -0.57 7.52
N CYS A 8 11.23 -0.07 6.34
CA CYS A 8 12.21 0.54 5.44
C CYS A 8 12.22 2.06 5.56
N ASP A 9 13.39 2.69 5.31
CA ASP A 9 13.42 4.10 4.96
C ASP A 9 12.63 4.32 3.68
N LYS A 10 11.49 5.01 3.79
CA LYS A 10 10.50 5.16 2.74
C LYS A 10 11.07 5.78 1.46
N LYS A 11 11.87 6.84 1.60
CA LYS A 11 12.44 7.55 0.45
C LYS A 11 13.57 6.77 -0.18
N ALA A 12 14.44 6.18 0.63
CA ALA A 12 15.51 5.34 0.12
C ALA A 12 14.96 4.12 -0.63
N TYR A 13 13.91 3.48 -0.10
CA TYR A 13 13.22 2.36 -0.77
C TYR A 13 12.62 2.81 -2.11
N GLN A 14 11.89 3.94 -2.13
CA GLN A 14 11.29 4.49 -3.34
C GLN A 14 12.34 4.74 -4.44
N PHE A 15 13.44 5.42 -4.08
CA PHE A 15 14.52 5.70 -5.03
C PHE A 15 15.23 4.44 -5.49
N ARG A 16 15.47 3.47 -4.59
CA ARG A 16 16.09 2.20 -4.94
C ARG A 16 15.25 1.41 -5.95
N MET A 17 13.94 1.30 -5.72
CA MET A 17 13.05 0.59 -6.64
C MET A 17 12.94 1.29 -7.99
N LYS A 18 12.84 2.62 -8.00
CA LYS A 18 12.86 3.40 -9.24
C LYS A 18 14.16 3.15 -10.02
N TRP A 19 15.30 3.26 -9.35
CA TRP A 19 16.60 3.04 -9.96
C TRP A 19 16.78 1.63 -10.54
N ILE A 20 16.29 0.59 -9.85
CA ILE A 20 16.31 -0.79 -10.39
C ILE A 20 15.49 -0.88 -11.67
N CYS A 21 14.27 -0.33 -11.68
CA CYS A 21 13.42 -0.35 -12.88
C CYS A 21 14.04 0.46 -14.05
N GLU A 22 14.63 1.62 -13.80
CA GLU A 22 15.27 2.45 -14.82
C GLU A 22 16.51 1.80 -15.46
N ARG A 23 17.12 0.82 -14.81
CA ARG A 23 18.29 0.07 -15.31
C ARG A 23 17.91 -1.20 -16.08
N GLU A 24 16.66 -1.59 -16.04
CA GLU A 24 16.21 -2.76 -16.77
C GLU A 24 16.16 -2.47 -18.28
N ALA A 25 16.94 -3.20 -19.08
CA ALA A 25 17.19 -2.88 -20.48
C ALA A 25 15.95 -2.84 -21.38
N ASN A 26 14.89 -3.55 -21.01
CA ASN A 26 13.65 -3.64 -21.81
C ASN A 26 12.45 -3.02 -21.08
N LEU A 27 12.70 -2.04 -20.21
CA LEU A 27 11.67 -1.37 -19.42
C LEU A 27 11.80 0.15 -19.53
N ASP A 28 10.81 0.78 -20.15
CA ASP A 28 10.69 2.24 -20.22
C ASP A 28 9.73 2.74 -19.17
N ILE A 29 10.13 3.75 -18.39
CA ILE A 29 9.27 4.40 -17.38
C ILE A 29 8.86 5.77 -17.94
N CYS A 30 7.57 5.89 -18.26
CA CYS A 30 6.98 7.12 -18.77
C CYS A 30 6.03 7.75 -17.77
N GLN A 31 6.10 9.05 -17.58
CA GLN A 31 5.10 9.80 -16.82
C GLN A 31 3.91 10.12 -17.73
N GLY A 32 2.72 9.74 -17.27
CA GLY A 32 1.47 10.05 -17.99
C GLY A 32 0.26 9.61 -17.18
N GLN A 33 -0.83 10.33 -17.35
CA GLN A 33 -2.12 9.97 -16.76
C GLN A 33 -2.94 9.23 -17.82
N VAL A 34 -3.22 7.94 -17.61
CA VAL A 34 -4.03 7.13 -18.53
C VAL A 34 -5.50 7.49 -18.38
N ALA A 35 -6.14 7.86 -19.48
CA ALA A 35 -7.56 8.22 -19.55
C ALA A 35 -8.44 7.03 -19.94
N GLN A 36 -7.99 6.22 -20.92
CA GLN A 36 -8.80 5.13 -21.44
C GLN A 36 -7.99 3.94 -21.95
N LEU A 37 -8.65 2.78 -22.00
CA LEU A 37 -8.19 1.59 -22.69
C LEU A 37 -8.49 1.70 -24.18
N LEU A 38 -7.54 1.32 -25.00
CA LEU A 38 -7.79 1.06 -26.43
C LEU A 38 -8.17 -0.41 -26.58
N HIS A 39 -9.33 -0.69 -27.15
CA HIS A 39 -9.80 -2.06 -27.34
C HIS A 39 -10.50 -2.25 -28.68
N ARG A 40 -10.43 -3.47 -29.23
CA ARG A 40 -11.07 -3.87 -30.48
C ARG A 40 -11.46 -5.34 -30.40
N SER A 41 -12.68 -5.67 -30.81
CA SER A 41 -13.18 -7.05 -30.90
C SER A 41 -12.98 -7.86 -29.59
N GLY A 42 -13.27 -7.25 -28.43
CA GLY A 42 -13.16 -7.89 -27.12
C GLY A 42 -11.74 -8.07 -26.59
N LYS A 43 -10.75 -7.40 -27.19
CA LYS A 43 -9.33 -7.43 -26.77
C LYS A 43 -8.83 -6.03 -26.50
N VAL A 44 -8.07 -5.85 -25.43
CA VAL A 44 -7.27 -4.64 -25.21
C VAL A 44 -6.09 -4.65 -26.18
N ILE A 45 -5.79 -3.50 -26.75
CA ILE A 45 -4.70 -3.26 -27.70
C ILE A 45 -3.78 -2.11 -27.28
N GLY A 46 -4.01 -1.52 -26.12
CA GLY A 46 -3.21 -0.41 -25.61
C GLY A 46 -3.96 0.51 -24.65
N VAL A 47 -3.36 1.67 -24.41
CA VAL A 47 -3.92 2.73 -23.56
C VAL A 47 -3.76 4.09 -24.23
N GLU A 48 -4.61 5.05 -23.85
CA GLU A 48 -4.46 6.47 -24.23
C GLU A 48 -4.42 7.34 -22.98
N THR A 49 -3.53 8.31 -22.97
CA THR A 49 -3.39 9.26 -21.87
C THR A 49 -4.34 10.45 -22.02
N THR A 50 -4.48 11.26 -20.95
CA THR A 50 -5.21 12.54 -20.97
C THR A 50 -4.61 13.58 -21.94
N MET A 51 -3.37 13.34 -22.40
CA MET A 51 -2.68 14.16 -23.40
C MET A 51 -2.81 13.58 -24.81
N GLU A 52 -3.74 12.63 -25.04
CA GLU A 52 -4.00 11.96 -26.32
C GLU A 52 -2.80 11.16 -26.85
N VAL A 53 -1.82 10.84 -26.00
CA VAL A 53 -0.71 9.97 -26.37
C VAL A 53 -1.17 8.50 -26.28
N ARG A 54 -1.01 7.75 -27.37
CA ARG A 54 -1.40 6.34 -27.47
C ARG A 54 -0.18 5.45 -27.32
N TYR A 55 -0.33 4.45 -26.48
CA TYR A 55 0.62 3.36 -26.32
C TYR A 55 -0.04 2.06 -26.75
N GLU A 56 0.35 1.53 -27.90
CA GLU A 56 -0.13 0.24 -28.38
C GLU A 56 0.66 -0.91 -27.74
N SER A 57 -0.03 -1.97 -27.36
CA SER A 57 0.59 -3.14 -26.74
C SER A 57 -0.27 -4.39 -26.94
N VAL A 58 0.37 -5.56 -26.89
CA VAL A 58 -0.32 -6.85 -26.95
C VAL A 58 -1.08 -7.14 -25.65
N THR A 59 -0.56 -6.74 -24.51
CA THR A 59 -1.18 -6.92 -23.19
C THR A 59 -1.06 -5.65 -22.35
N VAL A 60 -2.00 -5.42 -21.45
CA VAL A 60 -2.00 -4.33 -20.47
C VAL A 60 -2.18 -4.90 -19.07
N VAL A 61 -1.35 -4.45 -18.12
CA VAL A 61 -1.50 -4.75 -16.69
C VAL A 61 -1.85 -3.46 -15.94
N ILE A 62 -2.94 -3.44 -15.20
CA ILE A 62 -3.41 -2.28 -14.44
C ILE A 62 -3.14 -2.48 -12.96
N THR A 63 -2.51 -1.45 -12.32
CA THR A 63 -2.11 -1.46 -10.91
C THR A 63 -2.42 -0.11 -10.23
N THR A 64 -3.66 0.35 -10.35
CA THR A 64 -4.09 1.72 -9.98
C THR A 64 -4.03 2.06 -8.48
N GLY A 65 -3.84 1.09 -7.60
CA GLY A 65 -3.83 1.35 -6.16
C GLY A 65 -5.12 2.03 -5.70
N THR A 66 -4.98 3.18 -5.01
CA THR A 66 -6.09 4.01 -4.51
C THR A 66 -6.49 5.15 -5.45
N PHE A 67 -5.93 5.19 -6.69
CA PHE A 67 -6.08 6.37 -7.56
C PHE A 67 -7.33 6.34 -8.44
N LEU A 68 -7.97 5.16 -8.60
CA LEU A 68 -9.15 5.02 -9.45
C LEU A 68 -10.37 5.68 -8.79
N LYS A 69 -10.82 6.83 -9.31
CA LYS A 69 -11.81 7.72 -8.68
C LYS A 69 -11.50 8.01 -7.21
N GLY A 70 -10.20 8.14 -6.87
CA GLY A 70 -9.75 8.41 -5.52
C GLY A 70 -10.36 9.70 -4.96
N LEU A 71 -10.93 9.60 -3.75
CA LEU A 71 -11.55 10.72 -3.03
C LEU A 71 -11.12 10.66 -1.56
N MET A 72 -10.36 11.67 -1.14
CA MET A 72 -9.89 11.80 0.24
C MET A 72 -10.90 12.55 1.10
N HIS A 73 -11.05 12.11 2.36
CA HIS A 73 -11.96 12.69 3.35
C HIS A 73 -11.22 13.08 4.63
N VAL A 74 -11.40 14.33 5.07
CA VAL A 74 -10.99 14.85 6.38
C VAL A 74 -12.18 15.60 6.96
N GLY A 75 -12.93 14.98 7.86
CA GLY A 75 -14.24 15.47 8.25
C GLY A 75 -15.13 15.64 7.03
N ARG A 76 -15.79 16.79 6.92
CA ARG A 76 -16.65 17.11 5.76
C ARG A 76 -15.87 17.56 4.50
N ASN A 77 -14.56 17.77 4.62
CA ASN A 77 -13.75 18.19 3.48
C ASN A 77 -13.44 17.00 2.59
N LYS A 78 -13.72 17.16 1.30
CA LYS A 78 -13.48 16.15 0.25
C LYS A 78 -12.48 16.70 -0.76
N GLN A 79 -11.46 15.93 -1.08
CA GLN A 79 -10.47 16.27 -2.09
C GLN A 79 -10.26 15.10 -3.06
N LYS A 80 -10.36 15.36 -4.36
CA LYS A 80 -10.01 14.37 -5.39
C LYS A 80 -8.52 14.05 -5.30
N GLY A 81 -8.20 12.78 -5.24
CA GLY A 81 -6.83 12.28 -5.14
C GLY A 81 -6.79 10.87 -4.59
N GLY A 82 -5.86 10.06 -5.08
CA GLY A 82 -5.59 8.74 -4.52
C GLY A 82 -4.68 8.79 -3.30
N ARG A 83 -3.96 9.91 -3.14
CA ARG A 83 -3.02 10.21 -2.06
C ARG A 83 -2.86 11.72 -1.93
N ALA A 84 -2.55 12.20 -0.74
CA ALA A 84 -2.33 13.62 -0.50
C ALA A 84 -1.22 14.19 -1.40
N GLY A 85 -1.55 15.22 -2.18
CA GLY A 85 -0.67 15.86 -3.15
C GLY A 85 -0.64 15.19 -4.54
N GLU A 86 -1.42 14.13 -4.76
CA GLU A 86 -1.46 13.41 -6.04
C GLU A 86 -2.90 13.30 -6.56
N ASN A 87 -3.11 13.59 -7.84
CA ASN A 87 -4.43 13.59 -8.46
C ASN A 87 -5.02 12.16 -8.57
N SER A 88 -6.34 12.07 -8.72
CA SER A 88 -7.04 10.82 -9.06
C SER A 88 -7.44 10.80 -10.53
N VAL A 89 -7.64 9.58 -11.07
CA VAL A 89 -8.09 9.35 -12.43
C VAL A 89 -9.55 8.89 -12.39
N GLY A 90 -10.47 9.78 -12.78
CA GLY A 90 -11.91 9.49 -12.77
C GLY A 90 -12.41 8.81 -14.05
N GLU A 91 -11.97 9.29 -15.18
CA GLU A 91 -12.40 8.84 -16.52
C GLU A 91 -12.02 7.38 -16.79
N PHE A 92 -10.91 6.92 -16.25
CA PHE A 92 -10.45 5.55 -16.43
C PHE A 92 -11.40 4.49 -15.86
N SER A 93 -12.18 4.82 -14.82
CA SER A 93 -13.23 3.93 -14.31
C SER A 93 -14.32 3.67 -15.35
N ASP A 94 -14.67 4.68 -16.13
CA ASP A 94 -15.70 4.53 -17.16
C ASP A 94 -15.16 3.71 -18.33
N SER A 95 -13.88 3.86 -18.65
CA SER A 95 -13.20 3.00 -19.61
C SER A 95 -13.15 1.52 -19.17
N LEU A 96 -12.97 1.24 -17.88
CA LEU A 96 -13.06 -0.13 -17.36
C LEU A 96 -14.49 -0.69 -17.47
N ARG A 97 -15.51 0.13 -17.25
CA ARG A 97 -16.92 -0.29 -17.44
C ARG A 97 -17.22 -0.58 -18.90
N SER A 98 -16.67 0.20 -19.85
CA SER A 98 -16.91 0.01 -21.29
C SER A 98 -16.41 -1.34 -21.82
N VAL A 99 -15.39 -1.95 -21.18
CA VAL A 99 -14.92 -3.31 -21.52
C VAL A 99 -15.64 -4.41 -20.73
N GLY A 100 -16.76 -4.07 -20.06
CA GLY A 100 -17.66 -5.04 -19.41
C GLY A 100 -17.32 -5.32 -17.94
N LEU A 101 -16.43 -4.57 -17.30
CA LEU A 101 -16.08 -4.76 -15.89
C LEU A 101 -17.07 -4.08 -14.95
N LYS A 102 -17.48 -4.79 -13.90
CA LYS A 102 -18.25 -4.25 -12.79
C LYS A 102 -17.31 -3.72 -11.72
N LEU A 103 -17.56 -2.50 -11.30
CA LEU A 103 -16.77 -1.79 -10.27
C LEU A 103 -17.60 -1.61 -9.00
N GLY A 104 -16.92 -1.63 -7.87
CA GLY A 104 -17.44 -1.24 -6.56
C GLY A 104 -16.55 -0.18 -5.93
N ARG A 105 -16.88 0.21 -4.69
CA ARG A 105 -16.12 1.19 -3.90
C ARG A 105 -15.53 0.52 -2.66
N LEU A 106 -14.25 0.75 -2.40
CA LEU A 106 -13.59 0.41 -1.15
C LEU A 106 -12.99 1.66 -0.52
N LYS A 107 -12.69 1.55 0.76
CA LYS A 107 -12.09 2.62 1.56
C LYS A 107 -10.85 2.09 2.26
N THR A 108 -9.81 2.90 2.30
CA THR A 108 -8.68 2.73 3.22
C THR A 108 -8.39 4.03 3.93
N GLY A 109 -7.40 4.04 4.83
CA GLY A 109 -7.03 5.25 5.56
C GLY A 109 -5.55 5.30 5.85
N THR A 110 -5.07 6.49 6.18
CA THR A 110 -3.70 6.71 6.65
C THR A 110 -3.72 7.46 7.97
N PRO A 111 -2.82 7.14 8.91
CA PRO A 111 -2.67 7.90 10.15
C PRO A 111 -1.94 9.22 9.92
N PRO A 112 -1.96 10.13 10.92
CA PRO A 112 -1.21 11.38 10.84
C PRO A 112 0.30 11.14 10.85
N ARG A 113 1.07 12.15 10.41
CA ARG A 113 2.51 12.24 10.61
C ARG A 113 2.78 13.32 11.62
N LEU A 114 3.57 12.99 12.62
CA LEU A 114 3.94 13.90 13.69
C LEU A 114 5.39 14.36 13.54
N LEU A 115 5.67 15.54 14.04
CA LEU A 115 7.02 16.09 14.13
C LEU A 115 7.77 15.40 15.27
N LYS A 116 8.87 14.71 14.98
CA LYS A 116 9.66 13.90 15.92
C LYS A 116 10.04 14.67 17.19
N ARG A 117 10.54 15.90 17.08
CA ARG A 117 10.98 16.74 18.22
C ARG A 117 9.85 17.18 19.15
N SER A 118 8.58 17.05 18.73
CA SER A 118 7.41 17.37 19.55
C SER A 118 6.88 16.22 20.38
N ILE A 119 7.56 15.06 20.34
CA ILE A 119 7.17 13.82 21.02
C ILE A 119 8.13 13.56 22.19
N ASP A 120 7.58 13.28 23.36
CA ASP A 120 8.35 12.83 24.53
C ASP A 120 8.51 11.29 24.53
N PHE A 121 9.54 10.80 23.86
CA PHE A 121 9.81 9.36 23.77
C PHE A 121 10.17 8.72 25.10
N LYS A 122 10.49 9.50 26.16
CA LYS A 122 10.76 8.94 27.49
C LYS A 122 9.52 8.33 28.13
N LYS A 123 8.33 8.74 27.70
CA LYS A 123 7.05 8.20 28.16
C LYS A 123 6.57 6.98 27.36
N THR A 124 7.35 6.54 26.38
CA THR A 124 6.99 5.44 25.48
C THR A 124 7.94 4.26 25.67
N GLU A 125 7.51 3.08 25.25
CA GLU A 125 8.32 1.88 25.28
C GLU A 125 9.13 1.75 23.97
N LYS A 126 10.45 1.66 24.09
CA LYS A 126 11.33 1.50 22.94
C LYS A 126 11.28 0.07 22.42
N GLN A 127 10.96 -0.11 21.15
CA GLN A 127 10.99 -1.38 20.44
C GLN A 127 12.16 -1.39 19.46
N ASN A 128 13.20 -2.13 19.78
CA ASN A 128 14.33 -2.36 18.88
C ASN A 128 13.94 -3.37 17.79
N GLY A 129 14.67 -3.34 16.67
CA GLY A 129 14.61 -4.43 15.69
C GLY A 129 15.30 -5.69 16.23
N ASP A 130 15.15 -6.79 15.48
CA ASP A 130 15.77 -8.08 15.81
C ASP A 130 17.30 -7.96 15.84
N GLU A 131 17.97 -8.64 16.79
CA GLU A 131 19.43 -8.63 16.91
C GLU A 131 20.08 -9.31 15.70
N SER A 132 19.51 -10.42 15.26
CA SER A 132 19.85 -11.06 13.99
C SER A 132 18.82 -10.69 12.95
N ILE A 133 19.26 -10.08 11.85
CA ILE A 133 18.35 -9.68 10.76
C ILE A 133 17.86 -10.95 10.05
N PRO A 134 16.56 -11.28 10.07
CA PRO A 134 16.05 -12.45 9.37
C PRO A 134 16.04 -12.20 7.86
N TYR A 135 16.35 -13.25 7.10
CA TYR A 135 16.21 -13.20 5.64
C TYR A 135 14.76 -13.38 5.22
N PHE A 136 14.38 -12.75 4.11
CA PHE A 136 13.08 -12.94 3.45
C PHE A 136 13.07 -14.12 2.47
N SER A 137 14.23 -14.75 2.28
CA SER A 137 14.44 -15.88 1.38
C SER A 137 15.01 -17.08 2.12
N PHE A 138 14.67 -18.28 1.67
CA PHE A 138 15.28 -19.53 2.11
C PHE A 138 16.62 -19.83 1.42
N TRP A 139 16.96 -19.05 0.38
CA TRP A 139 18.23 -19.17 -0.32
C TRP A 139 19.34 -18.54 0.49
N LYS A 140 20.51 -19.21 0.51
CA LYS A 140 21.71 -18.66 1.13
C LYS A 140 22.25 -17.50 0.28
N GLU A 141 23.00 -16.60 0.90
CA GLU A 141 23.56 -15.38 0.27
C GLU A 141 24.32 -15.67 -1.04
N ASP A 142 25.03 -16.78 -1.12
CA ASP A 142 25.86 -17.16 -2.27
C ASP A 142 25.06 -17.40 -3.57
N LEU A 143 23.75 -17.55 -3.49
CA LEU A 143 22.88 -17.81 -4.64
C LEU A 143 22.13 -16.56 -5.13
N PHE A 144 22.24 -15.43 -4.44
CA PHE A 144 21.63 -14.16 -4.82
C PHE A 144 22.60 -13.17 -5.50
N HIS A 145 23.69 -13.63 -6.04
CA HIS A 145 24.43 -12.87 -7.05
C HIS A 145 23.62 -12.85 -8.35
N VAL A 146 22.55 -12.05 -8.35
CA VAL A 146 22.05 -11.53 -9.62
C VAL A 146 23.24 -10.79 -10.20
N GLU A 147 23.75 -11.27 -11.31
CA GLU A 147 24.73 -10.57 -12.13
C GLU A 147 24.16 -9.16 -12.41
N GLN A 148 24.56 -8.21 -11.59
CA GLN A 148 24.36 -6.81 -11.91
C GLN A 148 25.34 -6.54 -13.04
N SER A 149 24.82 -6.58 -14.27
CA SER A 149 25.52 -6.25 -15.47
C SER A 149 26.44 -5.05 -15.25
N GLY A 150 27.76 -5.29 -15.25
CA GLY A 150 28.78 -4.26 -15.32
C GLY A 150 29.53 -3.88 -14.05
N VAL A 151 29.24 -4.48 -12.91
CA VAL A 151 30.13 -4.42 -11.74
C VAL A 151 30.67 -5.83 -11.53
N SER A 152 31.94 -6.05 -11.89
CA SER A 152 32.65 -7.27 -11.49
C SER A 152 32.37 -7.53 -10.02
N PRO A 153 32.12 -8.80 -9.63
CA PRO A 153 32.14 -9.21 -8.22
C PRO A 153 33.59 -9.08 -7.75
N GLY A 154 34.06 -7.84 -7.58
CA GLY A 154 35.21 -7.59 -6.77
C GLY A 154 34.81 -8.10 -5.39
N ASN A 155 35.59 -9.10 -4.90
CA ASN A 155 35.52 -9.61 -3.55
C ASN A 155 34.78 -8.64 -2.62
N ILE A 156 33.48 -8.84 -2.40
CA ILE A 156 32.83 -8.33 -1.21
C ILE A 156 33.37 -9.27 -0.12
N GLY A 157 34.68 -9.07 0.16
CA GLY A 157 35.26 -9.61 1.34
C GLY A 157 34.33 -9.17 2.47
N HIS A 158 33.94 -10.07 3.32
CA HIS A 158 33.38 -9.78 4.62
C HIS A 158 34.36 -8.80 5.30
N SER A 159 34.25 -7.52 4.97
CA SER A 159 34.76 -6.47 5.79
C SER A 159 33.96 -6.64 7.07
N GLY A 160 34.53 -7.06 8.18
CA GLY A 160 33.90 -7.47 9.43
C GLY A 160 32.83 -6.54 10.04
N GLY A 161 32.04 -5.88 9.19
CA GLY A 161 30.91 -5.05 9.52
C GLY A 161 29.66 -5.90 9.74
N LYS A 162 28.88 -5.55 10.75
CA LYS A 162 27.61 -6.21 11.11
C LYS A 162 26.53 -6.12 10.00
N TYR A 163 26.67 -5.17 9.08
CA TYR A 163 25.66 -4.86 8.06
C TYR A 163 26.24 -4.84 6.64
N PRO A 164 25.45 -5.11 5.60
CA PRO A 164 25.91 -5.05 4.22
C PRO A 164 26.46 -3.66 3.87
N PRO A 165 27.66 -3.57 3.28
CA PRO A 165 28.31 -2.30 2.95
C PRO A 165 27.43 -1.40 2.09
N GLY A 166 27.34 -0.10 2.44
CA GLY A 166 26.53 0.90 1.73
C GLY A 166 25.02 0.81 1.98
N SER A 167 24.56 -0.17 2.75
CA SER A 167 23.16 -0.23 3.18
C SER A 167 22.78 0.91 4.13
N ILE A 168 21.48 1.14 4.33
CA ILE A 168 21.00 2.10 5.35
C ILE A 168 21.50 1.70 6.74
N LEU A 169 21.47 0.41 7.06
CA LEU A 169 21.95 -0.11 8.35
C LEU A 169 23.45 0.14 8.57
N ASP A 170 24.25 -0.02 7.51
CA ASP A 170 25.69 0.29 7.54
C ASP A 170 25.94 1.79 7.77
N ARG A 171 25.22 2.66 7.04
CA ARG A 171 25.35 4.13 7.15
C ARG A 171 25.04 4.68 8.54
N ILE A 172 24.10 4.10 9.27
CA ILE A 172 23.71 4.53 10.62
C ILE A 172 24.28 3.62 11.70
N ASN A 173 25.08 2.62 11.32
CA ASN A 173 25.67 1.60 12.19
C ASN A 173 24.61 0.95 13.12
N GLY A 174 23.45 0.62 12.59
CA GLY A 174 22.39 0.00 13.38
C GLY A 174 20.99 0.12 12.78
N GLN A 175 20.01 -0.17 13.61
CA GLN A 175 18.59 -0.06 13.30
C GLN A 175 17.98 1.12 14.06
N LEU A 176 17.01 1.82 13.43
CA LEU A 176 16.17 2.78 14.14
C LEU A 176 15.10 2.03 14.93
N PRO A 177 14.90 2.34 16.21
CA PRO A 177 13.79 1.75 16.97
C PRO A 177 12.45 2.37 16.56
N CYS A 178 11.39 1.59 16.70
CA CYS A 178 10.04 2.09 16.85
C CYS A 178 9.72 2.32 18.34
N PHE A 179 8.60 2.96 18.62
CA PHE A 179 8.16 3.20 19.98
C PHE A 179 6.71 2.81 20.16
N ILE A 180 6.43 2.07 21.21
CA ILE A 180 5.10 1.64 21.57
C ILE A 180 4.51 2.63 22.57
N THR A 181 3.28 3.05 22.31
CA THR A 181 2.50 3.90 23.21
C THR A 181 1.02 3.51 23.16
N PHE A 182 0.19 4.26 23.87
CA PHE A 182 -1.22 3.94 24.00
C PHE A 182 -2.10 5.18 23.95
N THR A 183 -3.33 4.98 23.49
CA THR A 183 -4.42 5.94 23.68
C THR A 183 -4.84 5.97 25.16
N THR A 184 -5.62 6.97 25.53
CA THR A 184 -6.17 7.14 26.90
C THR A 184 -7.69 7.12 26.87
N GLY A 185 -8.32 7.10 28.03
CA GLY A 185 -9.77 7.27 28.16
C GLY A 185 -10.28 8.56 27.53
N LYS A 186 -9.47 9.64 27.59
CA LYS A 186 -9.78 10.94 26.94
C LYS A 186 -9.84 10.80 25.42
N THR A 187 -9.00 9.95 24.80
CA THR A 187 -9.07 9.65 23.36
C THR A 187 -10.46 9.09 23.01
N ALA A 188 -10.93 8.12 23.78
CA ALA A 188 -12.24 7.50 23.56
C ALA A 188 -13.39 8.50 23.74
N GLU A 189 -13.30 9.37 24.75
CA GLU A 189 -14.29 10.41 25.01
C GLU A 189 -14.41 11.38 23.84
N ILE A 190 -13.28 11.93 23.36
CA ILE A 190 -13.23 12.85 22.22
C ILE A 190 -13.80 12.19 20.96
N ILE A 191 -13.45 10.94 20.69
CA ILE A 191 -13.95 10.20 19.52
C ILE A 191 -15.46 10.05 19.62
N ARG A 192 -16.00 9.55 20.74
CA ARG A 192 -17.45 9.36 20.92
C ARG A 192 -18.22 10.68 20.75
N LYS A 193 -17.72 11.77 21.29
CA LYS A 193 -18.32 13.11 21.16
C LYS A 193 -18.36 13.61 19.71
N ASN A 194 -17.36 13.26 18.91
CA ASN A 194 -17.19 13.74 17.53
C ASN A 194 -17.52 12.68 16.46
N LEU A 195 -18.03 11.51 16.83
CA LEU A 195 -18.27 10.40 15.90
C LEU A 195 -19.19 10.80 14.74
N HIS A 196 -20.19 11.64 15.01
CA HIS A 196 -21.10 12.20 14.00
C HIS A 196 -20.43 13.11 12.95
N LYS A 197 -19.18 13.54 13.20
CA LYS A 197 -18.37 14.33 12.25
C LYS A 197 -17.48 13.44 11.37
N SER A 198 -17.40 12.14 11.67
CA SER A 198 -16.61 11.19 10.88
C SER A 198 -17.38 10.81 9.62
N PRO A 199 -16.82 10.99 8.42
CA PRO A 199 -17.45 10.60 7.16
C PRO A 199 -17.86 9.11 7.10
N MET A 200 -17.19 8.27 7.87
CA MET A 200 -17.52 6.83 8.00
C MET A 200 -18.82 6.59 8.75
N TYR A 201 -19.20 7.47 9.68
CA TYR A 201 -20.36 7.33 10.54
C TYR A 201 -21.49 8.28 10.16
N SER A 202 -21.21 9.32 9.35
CA SER A 202 -22.23 10.23 8.79
C SER A 202 -22.87 9.69 7.51
N GLY A 203 -22.33 8.62 6.91
CA GLY A 203 -22.78 8.08 5.63
C GLY A 203 -22.18 8.76 4.41
N ASP A 204 -21.20 9.65 4.59
CA ASP A 204 -20.51 10.34 3.48
C ASP A 204 -19.53 9.40 2.72
N ILE A 205 -19.05 8.33 3.36
CA ILE A 205 -18.23 7.28 2.77
C ILE A 205 -19.12 6.09 2.46
N GLU A 206 -19.16 5.69 1.20
CA GLU A 206 -19.89 4.51 0.72
C GLU A 206 -19.01 3.25 0.75
N GLY A 207 -17.69 3.43 0.62
CA GLY A 207 -16.71 2.34 0.54
C GLY A 207 -16.55 1.59 1.85
N ILE A 208 -16.50 0.24 1.77
CA ILE A 208 -16.23 -0.62 2.92
C ILE A 208 -14.74 -0.55 3.27
N GLY A 209 -14.43 -0.40 4.55
CA GLY A 209 -13.06 -0.34 5.07
C GLY A 209 -12.43 -1.73 5.28
N PRO A 210 -11.10 -1.82 5.33
CA PRO A 210 -10.38 -3.07 5.54
C PRO A 210 -10.66 -3.65 6.93
N ARG A 211 -10.90 -4.95 6.97
CA ARG A 211 -11.23 -5.70 8.19
C ARG A 211 -10.10 -5.68 9.23
N TYR A 212 -8.87 -5.82 8.77
CA TYR A 212 -7.69 -5.99 9.65
C TYR A 212 -6.93 -4.68 9.94
N CYS A 213 -7.35 -3.56 9.37
CA CYS A 213 -6.77 -2.24 9.64
C CYS A 213 -7.88 -1.22 9.95
N PRO A 214 -8.62 -1.41 11.08
CA PRO A 214 -9.70 -0.51 11.45
C PRO A 214 -9.16 0.87 11.82
N SER A 215 -9.95 1.91 11.56
CA SER A 215 -9.66 3.25 12.05
C SER A 215 -9.68 3.31 13.58
N ILE A 216 -9.18 4.39 14.17
CA ILE A 216 -9.24 4.53 15.63
C ILE A 216 -10.71 4.66 16.11
N GLU A 217 -11.59 5.26 15.30
CA GLU A 217 -13.02 5.32 15.54
C GLU A 217 -13.61 3.90 15.62
N ASP A 218 -13.29 3.04 14.63
CA ASP A 218 -13.74 1.64 14.63
C ASP A 218 -13.24 0.86 15.85
N LYS A 219 -11.98 1.09 16.26
CA LYS A 219 -11.43 0.45 17.45
C LYS A 219 -12.20 0.84 18.71
N ILE A 220 -12.48 2.13 18.88
CA ILE A 220 -13.22 2.65 20.05
C ILE A 220 -14.67 2.17 20.08
N VAL A 221 -15.31 2.02 18.91
CA VAL A 221 -16.70 1.56 18.83
C VAL A 221 -16.79 0.05 18.99
N ARG A 222 -15.95 -0.71 18.28
CA ARG A 222 -16.01 -2.19 18.27
C ARG A 222 -15.43 -2.83 19.53
N PHE A 223 -14.47 -2.17 20.17
CA PHE A 223 -13.79 -2.68 21.37
C PHE A 223 -13.96 -1.69 22.54
N ALA A 224 -15.22 -1.35 22.81
CA ALA A 224 -15.60 -0.34 23.82
C ALA A 224 -15.13 -0.66 25.25
N ASP A 225 -14.93 -1.95 25.54
CA ASP A 225 -14.46 -2.45 26.85
C ASP A 225 -12.94 -2.26 27.06
N LYS A 226 -12.19 -1.93 26.01
CA LYS A 226 -10.75 -1.68 26.13
C LYS A 226 -10.49 -0.24 26.58
N GLU A 227 -9.80 -0.12 27.71
CA GLU A 227 -9.41 1.20 28.26
C GLU A 227 -8.42 1.95 27.37
N LYS A 228 -7.57 1.21 26.66
CA LYS A 228 -6.51 1.78 25.81
C LYS A 228 -6.25 0.92 24.58
N HIS A 229 -5.83 1.57 23.50
CA HIS A 229 -5.40 0.93 22.26
C HIS A 229 -3.94 1.21 22.00
N GLN A 230 -3.21 0.18 21.58
CA GLN A 230 -1.81 0.29 21.25
C GLN A 230 -1.61 1.10 19.96
N VAL A 231 -0.58 1.95 19.99
CA VAL A 231 -0.13 2.80 18.89
C VAL A 231 1.38 2.63 18.74
N PHE A 232 1.85 2.55 17.50
CA PHE A 232 3.29 2.56 17.22
C PHE A 232 3.69 3.90 16.62
N LEU A 233 4.75 4.48 17.15
CA LEU A 233 5.42 5.66 16.60
C LEU A 233 6.63 5.18 15.79
N GLU A 234 6.50 5.27 14.47
CA GLU A 234 7.45 4.68 13.53
C GLU A 234 8.16 5.78 12.72
N PRO A 235 9.51 5.89 12.79
CA PRO A 235 10.23 6.80 11.90
C PRO A 235 9.99 6.48 10.42
N GLU A 236 9.63 7.47 9.60
CA GLU A 236 9.46 7.27 8.15
C GLU A 236 10.80 7.14 7.39
N GLY A 237 11.91 7.52 7.99
CA GLY A 237 13.26 7.42 7.41
C GLY A 237 14.33 8.07 8.27
N ILE A 238 15.58 7.92 7.83
CA ILE A 238 16.75 8.46 8.55
C ILE A 238 16.97 9.97 8.30
N SER A 239 16.45 10.48 7.20
CA SER A 239 16.65 11.87 6.75
C SER A 239 15.39 12.72 6.89
N THR A 240 14.47 12.35 7.79
CA THR A 240 13.22 13.06 8.04
C THR A 240 12.85 13.02 9.52
N ASP A 241 12.19 14.07 9.99
CA ASP A 241 11.60 14.14 11.33
C ASP A 241 10.14 13.68 11.35
N GLU A 242 9.65 13.05 10.29
CA GLU A 242 8.29 12.53 10.22
C GLU A 242 8.16 11.21 10.99
N ILE A 243 7.23 11.15 11.92
CA ILE A 243 6.83 9.95 12.66
C ILE A 243 5.45 9.50 12.20
N TYR A 244 5.36 8.28 11.70
CA TYR A 244 4.13 7.60 11.31
C TYR A 244 3.43 7.04 12.55
N VAL A 245 2.16 7.36 12.75
CA VAL A 245 1.40 6.96 13.95
C VAL A 245 0.58 5.70 13.63
N ASN A 246 1.25 4.55 13.54
CA ASN A 246 0.62 3.30 13.16
C ASN A 246 -0.45 2.86 14.17
N GLY A 247 -1.61 2.47 13.65
CA GLY A 247 -2.76 2.09 14.47
C GLY A 247 -3.68 3.24 14.86
N PHE A 248 -3.42 4.48 14.35
CA PHE A 248 -4.19 5.69 14.67
C PHE A 248 -4.75 6.37 13.40
N SER A 249 -5.15 5.60 12.39
CA SER A 249 -5.82 6.16 11.22
C SER A 249 -7.19 6.71 11.60
N THR A 250 -7.55 7.87 11.05
CA THR A 250 -8.82 8.55 11.28
C THR A 250 -9.21 9.40 10.09
N CYS A 251 -10.48 9.73 9.95
CA CYS A 251 -10.97 10.72 9.00
C CYS A 251 -11.77 11.84 9.68
N LEU A 252 -11.66 11.98 10.99
CA LEU A 252 -12.24 13.09 11.74
C LEU A 252 -11.69 14.46 11.25
N PRO A 253 -12.39 15.57 11.49
CA PRO A 253 -11.90 16.90 11.15
C PRO A 253 -10.53 17.21 11.77
N PHE A 254 -9.75 18.07 11.13
CA PHE A 254 -8.37 18.35 11.53
C PHE A 254 -8.24 18.90 12.96
N ASP A 255 -9.15 19.78 13.39
CA ASP A 255 -9.22 20.29 14.76
C ASP A 255 -9.39 19.16 15.79
N VAL A 256 -10.26 18.19 15.49
CA VAL A 256 -10.45 17.01 16.33
C VAL A 256 -9.22 16.10 16.29
N GLN A 257 -8.57 15.90 15.13
CA GLN A 257 -7.33 15.13 15.03
C GLN A 257 -6.23 15.75 15.89
N TYR A 258 -6.14 17.07 15.92
CA TYR A 258 -5.15 17.79 16.73
C TYR A 258 -5.35 17.55 18.23
N GLU A 259 -6.60 17.56 18.69
CA GLU A 259 -6.93 17.23 20.08
C GLU A 259 -6.63 15.75 20.37
N LEU A 260 -7.01 14.84 19.47
CA LEU A 260 -6.85 13.40 19.63
C LEU A 260 -5.39 12.98 19.75
N VAL A 261 -4.53 13.47 18.88
CA VAL A 261 -3.11 13.15 18.89
C VAL A 261 -2.48 13.48 20.24
N ARG A 262 -2.89 14.60 20.84
CA ARG A 262 -2.38 15.07 22.14
C ARG A 262 -2.92 14.29 23.34
N THR A 263 -3.82 13.34 23.14
CA THR A 263 -4.25 12.39 24.17
C THR A 263 -3.45 11.09 24.18
N ILE A 264 -2.57 10.88 23.20
CA ILE A 264 -1.65 9.73 23.16
C ILE A 264 -0.51 9.99 24.13
N ILE A 265 -0.16 8.99 24.94
CA ILE A 265 0.92 9.10 25.93
C ILE A 265 2.25 9.44 25.22
N GLY A 266 2.92 10.48 25.69
CA GLY A 266 4.16 11.01 25.07
C GLY A 266 3.95 11.95 23.89
N CYS A 267 2.69 12.15 23.44
CA CYS A 267 2.34 13.05 22.35
C CYS A 267 1.58 14.30 22.81
N GLU A 268 1.62 14.65 24.09
CA GLU A 268 0.84 15.76 24.67
C GLU A 268 1.14 17.12 24.03
N ASN A 269 2.35 17.27 23.50
CA ASN A 269 2.80 18.46 22.77
C ASN A 269 3.01 18.22 21.27
N ALA A 270 2.48 17.09 20.75
CA ALA A 270 2.76 16.70 19.39
C ALA A 270 2.19 17.69 18.37
N GLU A 271 2.95 17.87 17.29
CA GLU A 271 2.61 18.68 16.13
C GLU A 271 2.35 17.80 14.92
N ILE A 272 1.22 18.03 14.24
CA ILE A 272 0.84 17.28 13.05
C ILE A 272 1.50 17.93 11.82
N LEU A 273 2.39 17.19 11.16
CA LEU A 273 2.98 17.59 9.88
C LEU A 273 2.05 17.27 8.70
N ARG A 274 1.34 16.14 8.79
CA ARG A 274 0.34 15.72 7.80
C ARG A 274 -0.88 15.17 8.53
N PRO A 275 -2.10 15.62 8.20
CA PRO A 275 -3.30 15.05 8.77
C PRO A 275 -3.51 13.60 8.35
N ALA A 276 -4.25 12.86 9.16
CA ALA A 276 -4.85 11.61 8.77
C ALA A 276 -6.01 11.86 7.80
N TYR A 277 -6.30 10.90 6.93
CA TYR A 277 -7.47 10.95 6.05
C TYR A 277 -7.94 9.53 5.70
N ALA A 278 -9.18 9.40 5.31
CA ALA A 278 -9.67 8.24 4.59
C ALA A 278 -9.61 8.52 3.08
N VAL A 279 -9.40 7.50 2.27
CA VAL A 279 -9.52 7.57 0.82
C VAL A 279 -10.45 6.48 0.33
N GLU A 280 -11.47 6.86 -0.44
CA GLU A 280 -12.30 5.96 -1.22
C GLU A 280 -11.75 5.83 -2.62
N TYR A 281 -11.89 4.65 -3.21
CA TYR A 281 -11.44 4.38 -4.57
C TYR A 281 -12.28 3.28 -5.21
N ASP A 282 -12.36 3.26 -6.55
CA ASP A 282 -13.01 2.18 -7.28
C ASP A 282 -12.12 0.93 -7.31
N PHE A 283 -12.75 -0.24 -7.26
CA PHE A 283 -12.11 -1.52 -7.46
C PHE A 283 -12.95 -2.40 -8.39
N VAL A 284 -12.35 -3.43 -8.97
CA VAL A 284 -13.01 -4.43 -9.79
C VAL A 284 -13.33 -5.65 -8.92
N PHE A 285 -14.58 -6.15 -8.96
CA PHE A 285 -14.92 -7.37 -8.26
C PHE A 285 -14.09 -8.53 -8.79
N PRO A 286 -13.24 -9.17 -7.96
CA PRO A 286 -12.21 -10.10 -8.44
C PRO A 286 -12.75 -11.42 -8.98
N ILE A 287 -14.00 -11.75 -8.73
CA ILE A 287 -14.68 -12.88 -9.39
C ILE A 287 -14.74 -12.76 -10.93
N GLN A 288 -14.47 -11.57 -11.47
CA GLN A 288 -14.37 -11.30 -12.91
C GLN A 288 -12.98 -11.63 -13.49
N LEU A 289 -12.05 -12.10 -12.66
CA LEU A 289 -10.71 -12.50 -13.08
C LEU A 289 -10.62 -14.00 -13.32
N LYS A 290 -9.73 -14.39 -14.24
CA LYS A 290 -9.21 -15.75 -14.39
C LYS A 290 -8.10 -15.99 -13.34
N ALA A 291 -7.72 -17.24 -13.13
CA ALA A 291 -6.60 -17.60 -12.25
C ALA A 291 -5.24 -17.00 -12.68
N THR A 292 -5.14 -16.53 -13.91
CA THR A 292 -3.99 -15.80 -14.47
C THR A 292 -3.98 -14.33 -14.12
N LEU A 293 -5.01 -13.81 -13.42
CA LEU A 293 -5.34 -12.40 -13.20
C LEU A 293 -5.73 -11.63 -14.48
N GLU A 294 -5.94 -12.32 -15.59
CA GLU A 294 -6.58 -11.75 -16.77
C GLU A 294 -8.09 -11.59 -16.52
N VAL A 295 -8.69 -10.50 -16.99
CA VAL A 295 -10.14 -10.30 -16.87
C VAL A 295 -10.91 -11.22 -17.81
N LYS A 296 -12.11 -11.66 -17.38
CA LYS A 296 -12.97 -12.54 -18.18
C LYS A 296 -13.62 -11.85 -19.39
N PRO A 297 -14.14 -10.60 -19.26
CA PRO A 297 -14.89 -9.97 -20.34
C PRO A 297 -14.04 -9.40 -21.48
N CYS A 298 -12.74 -9.18 -21.28
CA CYS A 298 -11.87 -8.57 -22.28
C CYS A 298 -10.50 -9.24 -22.27
N GLU A 299 -10.06 -9.80 -23.38
CA GLU A 299 -8.75 -10.44 -23.49
C GLU A 299 -7.60 -9.44 -23.40
N ASN A 300 -6.42 -9.92 -22.98
CA ASN A 300 -5.17 -9.18 -22.92
C ASN A 300 -5.11 -8.11 -21.81
N LEU A 301 -6.12 -8.03 -20.95
CA LEU A 301 -6.19 -7.11 -19.83
C LEU A 301 -6.00 -7.87 -18.52
N PHE A 302 -4.99 -7.46 -17.73
CA PHE A 302 -4.65 -8.04 -16.43
C PHE A 302 -4.79 -6.98 -15.34
N LEU A 303 -5.19 -7.39 -14.14
CA LEU A 303 -5.33 -6.51 -12.99
C LEU A 303 -4.51 -7.05 -11.81
N ALA A 304 -3.87 -6.15 -11.05
CA ALA A 304 -3.11 -6.55 -9.87
C ALA A 304 -3.15 -5.50 -8.74
N GLY A 305 -3.15 -5.97 -7.51
CA GLY A 305 -3.12 -5.14 -6.30
C GLY A 305 -4.50 -4.65 -5.87
N GLN A 306 -4.57 -3.44 -5.34
CA GLN A 306 -5.78 -2.89 -4.71
C GLN A 306 -7.00 -2.81 -5.65
N ILE A 307 -6.79 -2.72 -6.94
CA ILE A 307 -7.87 -2.78 -7.95
C ILE A 307 -8.67 -4.09 -7.87
N ASN A 308 -8.08 -5.16 -7.34
CA ASN A 308 -8.70 -6.47 -7.12
C ASN A 308 -9.29 -6.63 -5.71
N GLY A 309 -9.36 -5.55 -4.92
CA GLY A 309 -9.95 -5.57 -3.59
C GLY A 309 -9.01 -6.04 -2.48
N THR A 310 -7.69 -6.06 -2.69
CA THR A 310 -6.70 -6.29 -1.63
C THR A 310 -6.17 -4.99 -1.07
N SER A 311 -5.66 -4.99 0.17
CA SER A 311 -5.13 -3.79 0.82
C SER A 311 -3.67 -3.89 1.26
N GLY A 312 -3.08 -5.10 1.26
CA GLY A 312 -1.70 -5.33 1.71
C GLY A 312 -0.66 -5.14 0.60
N TYR A 313 0.54 -4.76 1.01
CA TYR A 313 1.68 -4.61 0.08
C TYR A 313 2.14 -5.95 -0.49
N GLU A 314 2.14 -6.98 0.34
CA GLU A 314 2.54 -8.34 -0.03
C GLU A 314 1.58 -8.92 -1.07
N GLU A 315 0.28 -8.73 -0.88
CA GLU A 315 -0.74 -9.14 -1.84
C GLU A 315 -0.59 -8.42 -3.18
N ALA A 316 -0.30 -7.12 -3.15
CA ALA A 316 -0.08 -6.34 -4.36
C ALA A 316 1.18 -6.80 -5.11
N GLY A 317 2.28 -7.08 -4.38
CA GLY A 317 3.51 -7.62 -4.94
C GLY A 317 3.31 -8.99 -5.58
N ALA A 318 2.60 -9.89 -4.90
CA ALA A 318 2.28 -11.23 -5.39
C ALA A 318 1.43 -11.19 -6.66
N GLN A 319 0.38 -10.37 -6.66
CA GLN A 319 -0.50 -10.21 -7.83
C GLN A 319 0.24 -9.56 -9.00
N GLY A 320 1.06 -8.53 -8.74
CA GLY A 320 1.85 -7.85 -9.77
C GLY A 320 2.81 -8.83 -10.47
N LEU A 321 3.51 -9.66 -9.68
CA LEU A 321 4.40 -10.70 -10.21
C LEU A 321 3.63 -11.69 -11.10
N MET A 322 2.51 -12.23 -10.61
CA MET A 322 1.74 -13.23 -11.36
C MET A 322 1.08 -12.65 -12.62
N ALA A 323 0.55 -11.43 -12.55
CA ALA A 323 -0.02 -10.75 -13.70
C ALA A 323 1.04 -10.44 -14.76
N GLY A 324 2.21 -9.95 -14.36
CA GLY A 324 3.33 -9.67 -15.26
C GLY A 324 3.86 -10.93 -15.96
N ILE A 325 4.08 -12.03 -15.20
CA ILE A 325 4.49 -13.30 -15.78
C ILE A 325 3.46 -13.80 -16.81
N ASN A 326 2.17 -13.79 -16.45
CA ASN A 326 1.13 -14.31 -17.35
C ASN A 326 0.89 -13.41 -18.56
N ALA A 327 1.02 -12.10 -18.43
CA ALA A 327 1.01 -11.18 -19.54
C ALA A 327 2.17 -11.48 -20.54
N ALA A 328 3.38 -11.67 -20.02
CA ALA A 328 4.55 -12.02 -20.84
C ALA A 328 4.43 -13.40 -21.51
N LEU A 329 3.97 -14.42 -20.78
CA LEU A 329 3.74 -15.76 -21.33
C LEU A 329 2.68 -15.73 -22.44
N LYS A 330 1.63 -14.92 -22.28
CA LYS A 330 0.60 -14.74 -23.30
C LYS A 330 1.16 -14.11 -24.59
N VAL A 331 2.00 -13.08 -24.47
CA VAL A 331 2.71 -12.47 -25.62
C VAL A 331 3.59 -13.50 -26.33
N GLN A 332 4.21 -14.40 -25.60
CA GLN A 332 5.08 -15.45 -26.14
C GLN A 332 4.31 -16.67 -26.68
N GLY A 333 2.99 -16.69 -26.58
CA GLY A 333 2.16 -17.86 -26.96
C GLY A 333 2.42 -19.11 -26.09
N LYS A 334 2.97 -18.92 -24.87
CA LYS A 334 3.28 -19.99 -23.93
C LYS A 334 2.13 -20.28 -22.96
N LYS A 335 2.17 -21.46 -22.35
CA LYS A 335 1.21 -21.84 -21.31
C LYS A 335 1.32 -20.92 -20.11
N SER A 336 0.17 -20.43 -19.62
CA SER A 336 0.09 -19.59 -18.44
C SER A 336 0.57 -20.32 -17.17
N LEU A 337 1.12 -19.54 -16.24
CA LEU A 337 1.51 -20.01 -14.90
C LEU A 337 0.33 -19.79 -13.94
N VAL A 338 -0.18 -20.87 -13.36
CA VAL A 338 -1.19 -20.84 -12.31
C VAL A 338 -0.69 -21.66 -11.14
N LEU A 339 -0.49 -21.02 -10.00
CA LEU A 339 -0.09 -21.69 -8.76
C LEU A 339 -1.33 -22.23 -8.05
N GLN A 340 -1.25 -23.49 -7.65
CA GLN A 340 -2.31 -24.15 -6.88
C GLN A 340 -2.20 -23.78 -5.38
N ARG A 341 -3.29 -23.94 -4.63
CA ARG A 341 -3.36 -23.66 -3.19
C ARG A 341 -2.32 -24.42 -2.36
N ASN A 342 -1.93 -25.62 -2.79
CA ASN A 342 -0.93 -26.46 -2.12
C ASN A 342 0.51 -26.15 -2.53
N GLN A 343 0.73 -25.26 -3.50
CA GLN A 343 2.06 -24.91 -3.99
C GLN A 343 2.59 -23.63 -3.36
N ALA A 344 1.72 -22.62 -3.13
CA ALA A 344 2.14 -21.34 -2.59
C ALA A 344 0.97 -20.56 -1.98
N TYR A 345 1.25 -19.67 -1.01
CA TYR A 345 0.27 -18.69 -0.50
C TYR A 345 -0.27 -17.76 -1.59
N ILE A 346 0.53 -17.46 -2.62
CA ILE A 346 0.07 -16.71 -3.82
C ILE A 346 -1.09 -17.47 -4.50
N GLY A 347 -1.00 -18.81 -4.59
CA GLY A 347 -2.07 -19.65 -5.13
C GLY A 347 -3.34 -19.57 -4.27
N VAL A 348 -3.19 -19.60 -2.94
CA VAL A 348 -4.32 -19.42 -2.01
C VAL A 348 -4.98 -18.07 -2.19
N LEU A 349 -4.19 -16.99 -2.22
CA LEU A 349 -4.68 -15.63 -2.41
C LEU A 349 -5.50 -15.48 -3.69
N ILE A 350 -4.94 -15.89 -4.83
CA ILE A 350 -5.61 -15.74 -6.13
C ILE A 350 -6.88 -16.58 -6.19
N ASP A 351 -6.83 -17.82 -5.71
CA ASP A 351 -8.00 -18.69 -5.69
C ASP A 351 -9.12 -18.12 -4.82
N ASP A 352 -8.81 -17.61 -3.62
CA ASP A 352 -9.81 -16.97 -2.76
C ASP A 352 -10.42 -15.71 -3.41
N LEU A 353 -9.62 -14.88 -4.08
CA LEU A 353 -10.11 -13.70 -4.79
C LEU A 353 -11.10 -14.05 -5.89
N ILE A 354 -10.78 -15.04 -6.74
CA ILE A 354 -11.58 -15.35 -7.92
C ILE A 354 -12.78 -16.24 -7.64
N THR A 355 -12.81 -16.95 -6.50
CA THR A 355 -13.89 -17.89 -6.14
C THR A 355 -14.82 -17.34 -5.06
N LYS A 356 -14.28 -16.71 -4.01
CA LYS A 356 -15.06 -16.14 -2.92
C LYS A 356 -15.46 -14.68 -3.18
N GLY A 357 -14.65 -13.99 -3.99
CA GLY A 357 -14.79 -12.55 -4.18
C GLY A 357 -14.37 -11.75 -2.94
N THR A 358 -14.61 -10.45 -2.98
CA THR A 358 -14.36 -9.53 -1.86
C THR A 358 -15.59 -8.70 -1.59
N ALA A 359 -16.21 -8.88 -0.43
CA ALA A 359 -17.23 -7.97 0.09
C ALA A 359 -16.61 -6.82 0.90
N GLU A 360 -15.40 -7.02 1.40
CA GLU A 360 -14.56 -6.05 2.13
C GLU A 360 -13.10 -6.21 1.65
N PRO A 361 -12.21 -5.20 1.80
CA PRO A 361 -10.81 -5.31 1.37
C PRO A 361 -10.10 -6.48 2.06
N TYR A 362 -9.46 -7.31 1.24
CA TYR A 362 -8.75 -8.52 1.67
C TYR A 362 -7.37 -8.15 2.23
#